data_b24da695b0624a4ed658e273b28dcbc2
#
_entry.id   b24da695b0624a4ed658e273b28dcbc2
#
_cell.length_a   1.000
_cell.length_b   1.000
_cell.length_c   1.000
_cell.angle_alpha   90.00
_cell.angle_beta   90.00
_cell.angle_gamma   90.00
#
_symmetry.space_group_name_H-M   'P 1'
#
loop_
_entity.id
_entity.type
_entity.pdbx_description
1 polymer ?
#
loop_
_entity_poly.entity_id
_entity_poly.type
_entity_poly.pdbx_seq_one_letter_code
_entity_poly.pdbx_strand_id
1 'polypeptide(L)'
;MSVITYNKLVRDRIPEIIEASGKNCIVETRSEERYLEMLDAKLDEELAEYHKDQNIEELADLMEVLLAAAKARGYSREELEAVRLEKAEKRGAFEKKILLKEVSS
;
A
#
# COMPACT_ATOMS: atom_id res chain seq x y z
N MET A 1 12.69 -1.31 31.39
CA MET A 1 11.72 -1.36 30.28
C MET A 1 12.42 -1.03 28.97
N SER A 2 12.10 -1.74 27.92
CA SER A 2 12.67 -1.44 26.61
C SER A 2 11.66 -0.66 25.77
N VAL A 3 12.19 0.23 24.96
CA VAL A 3 11.40 1.06 24.03
C VAL A 3 11.87 0.76 22.61
N ILE A 4 10.93 0.48 21.73
CA ILE A 4 11.23 0.28 20.31
C ILE A 4 10.63 1.44 19.53
N THR A 5 11.42 2.10 18.70
CA THR A 5 10.99 3.24 17.90
C THR A 5 10.75 2.79 16.48
N TYR A 6 9.53 3.02 15.97
CA TYR A 6 9.13 2.61 14.63
C TYR A 6 9.08 3.77 13.64
N ASN A 7 8.47 4.90 14.02
CA ASN A 7 8.30 6.11 13.19
C ASN A 7 7.77 5.79 11.79
N LYS A 8 6.69 5.01 11.71
CA LYS A 8 6.09 4.64 10.43
C LYS A 8 4.57 4.62 10.53
N LEU A 9 3.91 4.75 9.39
CA LEU A 9 2.46 4.62 9.32
C LEU A 9 2.05 3.20 9.70
N VAL A 10 0.94 3.10 10.42
CA VAL A 10 0.34 1.83 10.79
C VAL A 10 -1.16 1.88 10.45
N ARG A 11 -1.78 0.71 10.37
CA ARG A 11 -3.23 0.62 10.20
C ARG A 11 -3.94 1.24 11.40
N ASP A 12 -5.14 1.75 11.19
CA ASP A 12 -5.88 2.55 12.18
C ASP A 12 -6.08 1.88 13.53
N ARG A 13 -6.24 0.56 13.55
CA ARG A 13 -6.52 -0.18 14.79
C ARG A 13 -5.27 -0.70 15.49
N ILE A 14 -4.09 -0.50 14.95
CA ILE A 14 -2.86 -1.01 15.54
C ILE A 14 -2.60 -0.43 16.96
N PRO A 15 -2.76 0.89 17.21
CA PRO A 15 -2.58 1.41 18.57
C PRO A 15 -3.51 0.73 19.58
N GLU A 16 -4.77 0.54 19.20
CA GLU A 16 -5.78 -0.16 20.01
C GLU A 16 -5.34 -1.59 20.33
N ILE A 17 -4.83 -2.30 19.33
CA ILE A 17 -4.38 -3.69 19.49
C ILE A 17 -3.17 -3.75 20.44
N ILE A 18 -2.22 -2.82 20.28
CA ILE A 18 -1.03 -2.75 21.14
C ILE A 18 -1.44 -2.52 22.60
N GLU A 19 -2.33 -1.56 22.83
CA GLU A 19 -2.79 -1.24 24.19
C GLU A 19 -3.56 -2.40 24.82
N ALA A 20 -4.36 -3.11 24.02
CA ALA A 20 -5.08 -4.28 24.48
C ALA A 20 -4.14 -5.42 24.90
N SER A 21 -2.91 -5.44 24.40
CA SER A 21 -1.90 -6.44 24.79
C SER A 21 -1.16 -6.06 26.06
N GLY A 22 -1.51 -4.92 26.68
CA GLY A 22 -0.88 -4.45 27.90
C GLY A 22 0.33 -3.57 27.70
N LYS A 23 0.62 -3.19 26.46
CA LYS A 23 1.73 -2.31 26.13
C LYS A 23 1.24 -0.89 25.89
N ASN A 24 2.14 0.07 25.97
CA ASN A 24 1.84 1.47 25.69
C ASN A 24 2.43 1.87 24.36
N CYS A 25 1.75 2.78 23.67
CA CYS A 25 2.29 3.33 22.42
C CYS A 25 2.08 4.85 22.39
N ILE A 26 2.93 5.54 21.65
CA ILE A 26 2.81 6.96 21.40
C ILE A 26 2.55 7.11 19.91
N VAL A 27 1.46 7.83 19.57
CA VAL A 27 1.07 8.03 18.18
C VAL A 27 0.89 9.51 17.88
N GLU A 28 1.01 9.86 16.62
CA GLU A 28 0.80 11.19 16.08
C GLU A 28 -0.02 11.10 14.81
N THR A 29 -0.91 12.07 14.61
CA THR A 29 -1.64 12.22 13.36
C THR A 29 -0.88 13.22 12.49
N ARG A 30 -0.59 12.86 11.25
CA ARG A 30 0.17 13.71 10.34
C ARG A 30 -0.75 14.63 9.52
N SER A 31 -0.16 15.72 9.01
CA SER A 31 -0.84 16.60 8.05
C SER A 31 -1.06 15.85 6.74
N GLU A 32 -1.98 16.35 5.90
CA GLU A 32 -2.25 15.75 4.58
C GLU A 32 -0.98 15.58 3.74
N GLU A 33 -0.13 16.60 3.70
CA GLU A 33 1.10 16.60 2.92
C GLU A 33 2.08 15.53 3.40
N ARG A 34 2.31 15.45 4.72
CA ARG A 34 3.20 14.46 5.32
C ARG A 34 2.63 13.05 5.17
N TYR A 35 1.32 12.93 5.28
CA TYR A 35 0.63 11.65 5.10
C TYR A 35 0.86 11.08 3.69
N LEU A 36 0.73 11.92 2.65
CA LEU A 36 1.01 11.50 1.27
C LEU A 36 2.43 10.98 1.10
N GLU A 37 3.42 11.70 1.65
CA GLU A 37 4.82 11.27 1.60
C GLU A 37 5.01 9.93 2.30
N MET A 38 4.37 9.76 3.45
CA MET A 38 4.51 8.53 4.25
C MET A 38 3.79 7.35 3.60
N LEU A 39 2.67 7.59 2.88
CA LEU A 39 1.99 6.56 2.11
C LEU A 39 2.88 6.07 0.96
N ASP A 40 3.55 6.98 0.26
CA ASP A 40 4.46 6.59 -0.81
C ASP A 40 5.61 5.72 -0.27
N ALA A 41 6.18 6.11 0.87
CA ALA A 41 7.21 5.31 1.54
C ALA A 41 6.66 3.95 1.99
N LYS A 42 5.42 3.92 2.44
CA LYS A 42 4.75 2.68 2.87
C LYS A 42 4.52 1.73 1.70
N LEU A 43 4.20 2.27 0.51
CA LEU A 43 4.09 1.45 -0.71
C LEU A 43 5.41 0.73 -0.99
N ASP A 44 6.53 1.44 -0.89
CA ASP A 44 7.85 0.83 -1.08
C ASP A 44 8.13 -0.25 -0.05
N GLU A 45 7.77 0.00 1.20
CA GLU A 45 7.95 -0.97 2.29
C GLU A 45 7.15 -2.25 2.04
N GLU A 46 5.87 -2.11 1.70
CA GLU A 46 5.01 -3.28 1.47
C GLU A 46 5.41 -4.05 0.21
N LEU A 47 5.88 -3.33 -0.81
CA LEU A 47 6.41 -3.99 -2.02
C LEU A 47 7.62 -4.84 -1.67
N ALA A 48 8.53 -4.32 -0.84
CA ALA A 48 9.71 -5.06 -0.39
C ALA A 48 9.32 -6.30 0.42
N GLU A 49 8.31 -6.18 1.28
CA GLU A 49 7.80 -7.31 2.06
C GLU A 49 7.20 -8.39 1.16
N TYR A 50 6.49 -7.99 0.10
CA TYR A 50 5.98 -8.94 -0.88
C TYR A 50 7.11 -9.66 -1.59
N HIS A 51 8.16 -8.96 -1.99
CA HIS A 51 9.30 -9.60 -2.66
C HIS A 51 9.98 -10.63 -1.78
N LYS A 52 9.98 -10.39 -0.47
CA LYS A 52 10.59 -11.29 0.51
C LYS A 52 9.74 -12.54 0.74
N ASP A 53 8.46 -12.38 1.00
CA ASP A 53 7.59 -13.48 1.44
C ASP A 53 6.67 -14.06 0.35
N GLN A 54 6.36 -13.28 -0.68
CA GLN A 54 5.61 -13.70 -1.88
C GLN A 54 4.29 -14.43 -1.58
N ASN A 55 3.57 -13.98 -0.54
CA ASN A 55 2.30 -14.59 -0.15
C ASN A 55 1.12 -13.61 -0.31
N ILE A 56 -0.08 -14.14 -0.10
CA ILE A 56 -1.30 -13.34 -0.30
C ILE A 56 -1.46 -12.25 0.75
N GLU A 57 -0.99 -12.45 1.97
CA GLU A 57 -1.06 -11.44 3.03
C GLU A 57 -0.28 -10.21 2.64
N GLU A 58 0.90 -10.38 2.05
CA GLU A 58 1.73 -9.26 1.61
C GLU A 58 1.10 -8.52 0.43
N LEU A 59 0.43 -9.23 -0.47
CA LEU A 59 -0.31 -8.59 -1.56
C LEU A 59 -1.50 -7.80 -1.01
N ALA A 60 -2.20 -8.32 -0.01
CA ALA A 60 -3.31 -7.64 0.62
C ALA A 60 -2.84 -6.36 1.33
N ASP A 61 -1.71 -6.41 2.02
CA ASP A 61 -1.11 -5.25 2.68
C ASP A 61 -0.73 -4.18 1.66
N LEU A 62 -0.10 -4.58 0.56
CA LEU A 62 0.27 -3.66 -0.53
C LEU A 62 -0.99 -3.01 -1.13
N MET A 63 -2.02 -3.80 -1.37
CA MET A 63 -3.28 -3.30 -1.92
C MET A 63 -3.94 -2.28 -0.98
N GLU A 64 -3.92 -2.53 0.33
CA GLU A 64 -4.51 -1.61 1.30
C GLU A 64 -3.82 -0.25 1.28
N VAL A 65 -2.51 -0.22 1.20
CA VAL A 65 -1.75 1.04 1.10
C VAL A 65 -2.03 1.73 -0.23
N LEU A 66 -2.14 0.96 -1.31
CA LEU A 66 -2.46 1.49 -2.64
C LEU A 66 -3.83 2.19 -2.64
N LEU A 67 -4.83 1.57 -2.01
CA LEU A 67 -6.16 2.14 -1.88
C LEU A 67 -6.14 3.42 -1.03
N ALA A 68 -5.35 3.44 0.04
CA ALA A 68 -5.17 4.62 0.88
C ALA A 68 -4.51 5.75 0.09
N ALA A 69 -3.52 5.43 -0.73
CA ALA A 69 -2.83 6.42 -1.58
C ALA A 69 -3.79 7.04 -2.60
N ALA A 70 -4.63 6.23 -3.22
CA ALA A 70 -5.63 6.72 -4.17
C ALA A 70 -6.60 7.68 -3.48
N LYS A 71 -7.13 7.30 -2.33
CA LYS A 71 -8.06 8.12 -1.56
C LYS A 71 -7.43 9.43 -1.12
N ALA A 72 -6.20 9.39 -0.65
CA ALA A 72 -5.47 10.59 -0.22
C ALA A 72 -5.24 11.58 -1.36
N ARG A 73 -5.17 11.10 -2.60
CA ARG A 73 -5.05 11.95 -3.79
C ARG A 73 -6.41 12.37 -4.37
N GLY A 74 -7.50 12.02 -3.72
CA GLY A 74 -8.84 12.44 -4.12
C GLY A 74 -9.59 11.47 -5.03
N TYR A 75 -9.08 10.25 -5.20
CA TYR A 75 -9.73 9.24 -6.03
C TYR A 75 -10.46 8.23 -5.16
N SER A 76 -11.66 7.85 -5.57
CA SER A 76 -12.39 6.80 -4.88
C SER A 76 -11.89 5.43 -5.32
N ARG A 77 -12.22 4.41 -4.56
CA ARG A 77 -11.91 3.02 -4.90
C ARG A 77 -12.58 2.65 -6.22
N GLU A 78 -13.81 3.10 -6.44
CA GLU A 78 -14.57 2.83 -7.63
C GLU A 78 -13.94 3.48 -8.87
N GLU A 79 -13.43 4.70 -8.73
CA GLU A 79 -12.73 5.38 -9.82
C GLU A 79 -11.44 4.65 -10.20
N LEU A 80 -10.68 4.21 -9.21
CA LEU A 80 -9.46 3.44 -9.43
C LEU A 80 -9.78 2.13 -10.16
N GLU A 81 -10.80 1.41 -9.71
CA GLU A 81 -11.22 0.15 -10.31
C GLU A 81 -11.70 0.34 -11.74
N ALA A 82 -12.46 1.42 -12.01
CA ALA A 82 -12.93 1.72 -13.36
C ALA A 82 -11.77 1.94 -14.33
N VAL A 83 -10.74 2.68 -13.90
CA VAL A 83 -9.55 2.92 -14.74
C VAL A 83 -8.78 1.61 -14.96
N ARG A 84 -8.64 0.80 -13.90
CA ARG A 84 -7.97 -0.50 -14.01
C ARG A 84 -8.65 -1.41 -15.02
N LEU A 85 -9.99 -1.52 -14.94
CA LEU A 85 -10.78 -2.33 -15.85
C LEU A 85 -10.70 -1.82 -17.29
N GLU A 86 -10.79 -0.51 -17.49
CA GLU A 86 -10.67 0.08 -18.83
C GLU A 86 -9.34 -0.25 -19.48
N LYS A 87 -8.25 -0.14 -18.73
CA LYS A 87 -6.92 -0.51 -19.22
C LYS A 87 -6.81 -1.99 -19.53
N ALA A 88 -7.40 -2.84 -18.70
CA ALA A 88 -7.41 -4.28 -18.91
C ALA A 88 -8.17 -4.65 -20.19
N GLU A 89 -9.28 -3.97 -20.46
CA GLU A 89 -10.05 -4.20 -21.69
C GLU A 89 -9.29 -3.75 -22.94
N LYS A 90 -8.63 -2.60 -22.88
CA LYS A 90 -7.93 -2.04 -24.03
C LYS A 90 -6.59 -2.71 -24.30
N ARG A 91 -5.85 -3.06 -23.25
CA ARG A 91 -4.46 -3.53 -23.35
C ARG A 91 -4.28 -4.96 -22.91
N GLY A 92 -5.29 -5.55 -22.29
CA GLY A 92 -5.22 -6.87 -21.68
C GLY A 92 -4.62 -6.82 -20.29
N ALA A 93 -4.63 -7.95 -19.61
CA ALA A 93 -3.95 -8.14 -18.34
C ALA A 93 -2.57 -8.77 -18.62
N PHE A 94 -2.07 -9.59 -17.72
CA PHE A 94 -0.74 -10.19 -17.86
C PHE A 94 -0.76 -11.71 -18.00
N GLU A 95 -1.90 -12.27 -18.40
CA GLU A 95 -2.10 -13.72 -18.41
C GLU A 95 -1.32 -14.46 -19.51
N LYS A 96 -1.04 -13.77 -20.63
CA LYS A 96 -0.36 -14.39 -21.76
C LYS A 96 1.16 -14.50 -21.59
N LYS A 97 1.71 -13.92 -20.52
CA LYS A 97 3.16 -13.99 -20.19
C LYS A 97 4.06 -13.44 -21.28
N ILE A 98 3.63 -12.34 -21.90
CA ILE A 98 4.34 -11.74 -23.04
C ILE A 98 5.49 -10.85 -22.59
N LEU A 99 6.68 -11.15 -23.07
CA LEU A 99 7.85 -10.28 -22.94
C LEU A 99 8.07 -9.57 -24.25
N LEU A 100 7.87 -8.26 -24.27
CA LEU A 100 8.13 -7.45 -25.46
C LEU A 100 9.64 -7.23 -25.56
N LYS A 101 10.28 -7.75 -26.61
CA LYS A 101 11.73 -7.64 -26.78
C LYS A 101 12.12 -6.47 -27.66
N GLU A 102 11.43 -6.25 -28.77
CA GLU A 102 11.77 -5.20 -29.73
C GLU A 102 10.52 -4.68 -30.42
N VAL A 103 10.61 -3.45 -30.89
CA VAL A 103 9.63 -2.84 -31.78
C VAL A 103 10.40 -2.22 -32.93
N SER A 104 9.97 -2.47 -34.15
CA SER A 104 10.57 -1.84 -35.35
C SER A 104 9.47 -1.20 -36.17
N SER A 105 9.83 -0.16 -36.94
CA SER A 105 8.89 0.53 -37.83
C SER A 105 9.27 0.39 -39.28
#